data_4349cccac72e461fa170130d360e8aa4
#
_entry.id   4349cccac72e461fa170130d360e8aa4
#
_cell.length_a   1.000
_cell.length_b   1.000
_cell.length_c   1.000
_cell.angle_alpha   90.00
_cell.angle_beta   90.00
_cell.angle_gamma   90.00
#
_symmetry.space_group_name_H-M   'P 1'
#
loop_
_entity.id
_entity.type
_entity.pdbx_description
1 polymer ?
#
loop_
_entity_poly.entity_id
_entity_poly.type
_entity_poly.pdbx_seq_one_letter_code
_entity_poly.pdbx_strand_id
1 'polypeptide(L)'
;MKFRIGFVFLLFLTIAGPNRGVAQPSDTYRFHVAVFLPLYLDSAFDAGGIYRFDQNFPKYLNPGLEFYEGLQLAMDSLQKKGIPLDVTVYDTRSASRTLQQVLDDPSFSKMQLIIGYVNVAELRLLANASKSREIPFINVNFPNDGGVTGNPEFVILNSTLHAHCESIYKFIQRNWATSNIYYVRRTSADDDRLRAYFAEIEKNTASVPLPMKWISVDNSLDPAQLFPGLDSNVKTVILVGSLDENFGKALCAKLQPLSRTYPMKIVGMPTWDAISEFNTPAYADLEIYYTTPFFINPMDSLVMSIQQYYKGRFYSRPSDMVYRGYETTLHFGQLLAEQKGILDGSIGERKFKVFNDFDIQPVFTNRATKMQAGQTLTLQYLENKKLYVIKKVNGTVVASY
;
A
#
# COMPACT_ATOMS: atom_id res chain seq x y z
N MET A 1 -65.79 40.25 -71.33
CA MET A 1 -65.34 40.21 -69.98
C MET A 1 -64.51 38.94 -69.80
N LYS A 2 -63.19 39.01 -69.93
CA LYS A 2 -62.27 37.83 -69.89
C LYS A 2 -61.47 37.87 -68.57
N PHE A 3 -61.76 36.87 -67.67
CA PHE A 3 -61.00 36.65 -66.49
C PHE A 3 -59.74 35.84 -66.78
N ARG A 4 -58.56 36.38 -66.46
CA ARG A 4 -57.31 35.65 -66.50
C ARG A 4 -56.97 35.20 -65.05
N ILE A 5 -56.90 33.88 -64.89
CA ILE A 5 -56.46 33.24 -63.66
C ILE A 5 -54.92 33.12 -63.76
N GLY A 6 -54.22 33.84 -62.90
CA GLY A 6 -52.75 33.74 -62.75
C GLY A 6 -52.43 32.62 -61.78
N PHE A 7 -51.64 31.62 -62.24
CA PHE A 7 -51.11 30.50 -61.42
C PHE A 7 -49.84 30.99 -60.71
N VAL A 8 -49.92 31.08 -59.41
CA VAL A 8 -48.73 31.37 -58.57
C VAL A 8 -48.09 30.03 -58.22
N PHE A 9 -46.88 29.78 -58.77
CA PHE A 9 -46.06 28.65 -58.41
C PHE A 9 -45.31 29.00 -57.10
N LEU A 10 -45.72 28.33 -56.00
CA LEU A 10 -45.00 28.43 -54.71
C LEU A 10 -43.84 27.44 -54.73
N LEU A 11 -42.62 27.96 -54.82
CA LEU A 11 -41.37 27.18 -54.78
C LEU A 11 -41.06 26.86 -53.31
N PHE A 12 -41.28 25.61 -52.86
CA PHE A 12 -40.83 25.13 -51.58
C PHE A 12 -39.34 24.85 -51.66
N LEU A 13 -38.52 25.75 -51.09
CA LEU A 13 -37.11 25.53 -50.83
C LEU A 13 -37.03 24.62 -49.57
N THR A 14 -36.80 23.32 -49.74
CA THR A 14 -36.40 22.44 -48.63
C THR A 14 -34.96 22.75 -48.28
N ILE A 15 -34.77 23.49 -47.19
CA ILE A 15 -33.45 23.67 -46.55
C ILE A 15 -33.12 22.32 -45.89
N ALA A 16 -32.30 21.50 -46.55
CA ALA A 16 -31.64 20.36 -45.96
C ALA A 16 -30.61 20.89 -44.96
N GLY A 17 -31.00 21.04 -43.70
CA GLY A 17 -30.05 21.31 -42.60
C GLY A 17 -29.02 20.14 -42.55
N PRO A 18 -27.74 20.43 -42.20
CA PRO A 18 -26.76 19.39 -42.04
C PRO A 18 -27.26 18.42 -40.95
N ASN A 19 -27.53 17.18 -41.31
CA ASN A 19 -27.69 16.10 -40.36
C ASN A 19 -26.42 16.08 -39.50
N ARG A 20 -26.51 16.62 -38.32
CA ARG A 20 -25.52 16.32 -37.26
C ARG A 20 -25.68 14.83 -37.01
N GLY A 21 -24.87 14.04 -37.68
CA GLY A 21 -24.68 12.64 -37.33
C GLY A 21 -24.40 12.59 -35.84
N VAL A 22 -25.34 12.02 -35.10
CA VAL A 22 -25.06 11.59 -33.74
C VAL A 22 -23.93 10.58 -33.92
N ALA A 23 -22.69 10.99 -33.57
CA ALA A 23 -21.60 10.07 -33.59
C ALA A 23 -22.02 8.88 -32.69
N GLN A 24 -22.20 7.70 -33.31
CA GLN A 24 -22.31 6.47 -32.55
C GLN A 24 -21.12 6.48 -31.57
N PRO A 25 -21.33 6.18 -30.28
CA PRO A 25 -20.21 6.01 -29.39
C PRO A 25 -19.31 4.97 -30.04
N SER A 26 -18.11 5.39 -30.44
CA SER A 26 -17.06 4.46 -30.83
C SER A 26 -16.99 3.43 -29.71
N ASP A 27 -17.01 2.14 -30.01
CA ASP A 27 -16.73 1.06 -29.06
C ASP A 27 -15.34 1.35 -28.47
N THR A 28 -15.32 2.19 -27.43
CA THR A 28 -14.09 2.57 -26.78
C THR A 28 -13.65 1.33 -26.02
N TYR A 29 -12.55 0.73 -26.46
CA TYR A 29 -11.97 -0.42 -25.79
C TYR A 29 -11.82 -0.12 -24.30
N ARG A 30 -12.41 -0.96 -23.45
CA ARG A 30 -12.37 -0.82 -22.00
C ARG A 30 -11.40 -1.84 -21.42
N PHE A 31 -10.59 -1.39 -20.48
CA PHE A 31 -9.67 -2.29 -19.77
C PHE A 31 -10.41 -2.94 -18.61
N HIS A 32 -10.34 -4.26 -18.50
CA HIS A 32 -11.06 -5.03 -17.50
C HIS A 32 -10.21 -5.28 -16.26
N VAL A 33 -10.67 -4.83 -15.10
CA VAL A 33 -9.99 -4.95 -13.82
C VAL A 33 -10.86 -5.70 -12.81
N ALA A 34 -10.33 -6.76 -12.22
CA ALA A 34 -10.96 -7.46 -11.11
C ALA A 34 -10.44 -6.93 -9.77
N VAL A 35 -11.33 -6.52 -8.87
CA VAL A 35 -10.96 -6.02 -7.54
C VAL A 35 -11.61 -6.90 -6.48
N PHE A 36 -10.80 -7.45 -5.59
CA PHE A 36 -11.23 -8.36 -4.51
C PHE A 36 -11.11 -7.66 -3.16
N LEU A 37 -12.24 -7.49 -2.46
CA LEU A 37 -12.33 -6.76 -1.21
C LEU A 37 -13.17 -7.51 -0.17
N PRO A 38 -12.84 -7.41 1.14
CA PRO A 38 -13.67 -7.97 2.21
C PRO A 38 -14.83 -7.02 2.55
N LEU A 39 -15.88 -7.02 1.71
CA LEU A 39 -17.02 -6.11 1.85
C LEU A 39 -18.06 -6.62 2.85
N TYR A 40 -18.12 -7.95 3.08
CA TYR A 40 -19.07 -8.59 4.00
C TYR A 40 -20.55 -8.27 3.70
N LEU A 41 -20.91 -8.15 2.42
CA LEU A 41 -22.26 -7.72 2.02
C LEU A 41 -23.35 -8.65 2.59
N ASP A 42 -23.15 -9.97 2.56
CA ASP A 42 -24.09 -10.95 3.12
C ASP A 42 -24.25 -10.87 4.64
N SER A 43 -23.27 -10.29 5.33
CA SER A 43 -23.32 -10.02 6.77
C SER A 43 -23.95 -8.67 7.09
N ALA A 44 -23.72 -7.67 6.22
CA ALA A 44 -24.20 -6.31 6.41
C ALA A 44 -25.68 -6.14 6.04
N PHE A 45 -26.17 -6.92 5.06
CA PHE A 45 -27.54 -6.85 4.55
C PHE A 45 -28.26 -8.19 4.68
N ASP A 46 -29.56 -8.15 4.82
CA ASP A 46 -30.41 -9.35 4.77
C ASP A 46 -30.77 -9.71 3.31
N ALA A 47 -31.54 -10.78 3.12
CA ALA A 47 -31.99 -11.22 1.79
C ALA A 47 -32.89 -10.20 1.08
N GLY A 48 -33.47 -9.25 1.80
CA GLY A 48 -34.26 -8.14 1.25
C GLY A 48 -33.42 -6.90 0.94
N GLY A 49 -32.11 -6.93 1.19
CA GLY A 49 -31.22 -5.78 1.01
C GLY A 49 -31.31 -4.76 2.14
N ILE A 50 -31.89 -5.10 3.29
CA ILE A 50 -32.03 -4.21 4.45
C ILE A 50 -30.78 -4.33 5.31
N TYR A 51 -30.21 -3.18 5.68
CA TYR A 51 -29.03 -3.10 6.55
C TYR A 51 -29.35 -3.64 7.96
N ARG A 52 -28.50 -4.53 8.50
CA ARG A 52 -28.79 -5.32 9.73
C ARG A 52 -28.40 -4.63 11.03
N PHE A 53 -27.58 -3.58 10.99
CA PHE A 53 -26.95 -3.00 12.19
C PHE A 53 -27.51 -1.64 12.61
N ASP A 54 -28.67 -1.23 12.11
CA ASP A 54 -29.34 0.04 12.41
C ASP A 54 -28.38 1.24 12.31
N GLN A 55 -28.13 1.91 13.45
CA GLN A 55 -27.22 3.08 13.52
C GLN A 55 -25.77 2.67 13.85
N ASN A 56 -25.50 1.43 14.15
CA ASN A 56 -24.17 0.95 14.46
C ASN A 56 -23.46 0.47 13.19
N PHE A 57 -22.25 0.98 12.95
CA PHE A 57 -21.43 0.52 11.85
C PHE A 57 -20.29 -0.37 12.36
N PRO A 58 -20.29 -1.68 12.09
CA PRO A 58 -19.24 -2.59 12.55
C PRO A 58 -17.88 -2.24 11.94
N LYS A 59 -16.88 -2.02 12.79
CA LYS A 59 -15.54 -1.59 12.35
C LYS A 59 -14.84 -2.56 11.39
N TYR A 60 -15.19 -3.84 11.40
CA TYR A 60 -14.59 -4.83 10.48
C TYR A 60 -15.00 -4.62 9.02
N LEU A 61 -16.06 -3.85 8.76
CA LEU A 61 -16.49 -3.48 7.40
C LEU A 61 -15.61 -2.37 6.80
N ASN A 62 -15.04 -1.50 7.66
CA ASN A 62 -14.33 -0.31 7.21
C ASN A 62 -13.24 -0.58 6.18
N PRO A 63 -12.29 -1.52 6.38
CA PRO A 63 -11.14 -1.60 5.47
C PRO A 63 -11.53 -1.88 4.02
N GLY A 64 -12.48 -2.80 3.80
CA GLY A 64 -12.97 -3.12 2.45
C GLY A 64 -13.79 -1.98 1.84
N LEU A 65 -14.71 -1.40 2.63
CA LEU A 65 -15.57 -0.31 2.19
C LEU A 65 -14.75 0.94 1.86
N GLU A 66 -13.84 1.34 2.75
CA GLU A 66 -13.02 2.55 2.56
C GLU A 66 -12.06 2.41 1.37
N PHE A 67 -11.51 1.21 1.14
CA PHE A 67 -10.75 0.95 -0.09
C PHE A 67 -11.64 1.10 -1.33
N TYR A 68 -12.87 0.58 -1.30
CA TYR A 68 -13.85 0.71 -2.38
C TYR A 68 -14.20 2.18 -2.66
N GLU A 69 -14.38 3.00 -1.63
CA GLU A 69 -14.64 4.43 -1.79
C GLU A 69 -13.46 5.15 -2.46
N GLY A 70 -12.24 4.81 -2.07
CA GLY A 70 -11.02 5.30 -2.75
C GLY A 70 -10.96 4.89 -4.21
N LEU A 71 -11.30 3.63 -4.51
CA LEU A 71 -11.41 3.12 -5.88
C LEU A 71 -12.42 3.94 -6.70
N GLN A 72 -13.61 4.23 -6.15
CA GLN A 72 -14.62 5.03 -6.85
C GLN A 72 -14.09 6.42 -7.21
N LEU A 73 -13.43 7.11 -6.27
CA LEU A 73 -12.80 8.41 -6.54
C LEU A 73 -11.72 8.34 -7.63
N ALA A 74 -10.97 7.24 -7.68
CA ALA A 74 -9.99 7.00 -8.74
C ALA A 74 -10.66 6.77 -10.09
N MET A 75 -11.77 6.03 -10.14
CA MET A 75 -12.56 5.83 -11.37
C MET A 75 -13.06 7.15 -11.95
N ASP A 76 -13.57 8.05 -11.10
CA ASP A 76 -13.96 9.41 -11.52
C ASP A 76 -12.77 10.18 -12.11
N SER A 77 -11.59 10.03 -11.53
CA SER A 77 -10.36 10.69 -11.99
C SER A 77 -9.87 10.10 -13.31
N LEU A 78 -9.95 8.78 -13.49
CA LEU A 78 -9.61 8.10 -14.74
C LEU A 78 -10.58 8.44 -15.86
N GLN A 79 -11.87 8.52 -15.58
CA GLN A 79 -12.88 8.94 -16.55
C GLN A 79 -12.63 10.37 -17.06
N LYS A 80 -12.29 11.31 -16.16
CA LYS A 80 -11.91 12.68 -16.53
C LYS A 80 -10.65 12.74 -17.40
N LYS A 81 -9.75 11.77 -17.29
CA LYS A 81 -8.57 11.60 -18.12
C LYS A 81 -8.83 10.86 -19.45
N GLY A 82 -10.06 10.43 -19.69
CA GLY A 82 -10.42 9.66 -20.88
C GLY A 82 -9.93 8.21 -20.87
N ILE A 83 -9.66 7.66 -19.69
CA ILE A 83 -9.21 6.27 -19.51
C ILE A 83 -10.41 5.40 -19.11
N PRO A 84 -10.96 4.58 -20.03
CA PRO A 84 -12.13 3.78 -19.76
C PRO A 84 -11.75 2.46 -19.10
N LEU A 85 -12.01 2.33 -17.81
CA LEU A 85 -11.92 1.05 -17.10
C LEU A 85 -13.30 0.42 -16.94
N ASP A 86 -13.34 -0.89 -17.02
CA ASP A 86 -14.46 -1.74 -16.61
C ASP A 86 -14.01 -2.53 -15.36
N VAL A 87 -14.42 -2.04 -14.18
CA VAL A 87 -14.01 -2.59 -12.90
C VAL A 87 -15.11 -3.47 -12.33
N THR A 88 -14.79 -4.75 -12.13
CA THR A 88 -15.67 -5.69 -11.42
C THR A 88 -15.16 -5.91 -10.01
N VAL A 89 -15.99 -5.56 -9.02
CA VAL A 89 -15.66 -5.73 -7.60
C VAL A 89 -16.28 -7.02 -7.06
N TYR A 90 -15.46 -7.83 -6.42
CA TYR A 90 -15.86 -9.11 -5.81
C TYR A 90 -15.71 -9.04 -4.30
N ASP A 91 -16.77 -9.41 -3.58
CA ASP A 91 -16.71 -9.56 -2.11
C ASP A 91 -16.06 -10.89 -1.75
N THR A 92 -14.87 -10.84 -1.13
CA THR A 92 -14.14 -12.04 -0.69
C THR A 92 -14.79 -12.73 0.51
N ARG A 93 -15.81 -12.11 1.10
CA ARG A 93 -16.58 -12.62 2.24
C ARG A 93 -17.99 -13.05 1.88
N SER A 94 -18.28 -13.14 0.58
CA SER A 94 -19.59 -13.62 0.14
C SER A 94 -19.81 -15.09 0.51
N ALA A 95 -20.97 -15.36 1.07
CA ALA A 95 -21.45 -16.73 1.34
C ALA A 95 -22.13 -17.36 0.12
N SER A 96 -22.63 -16.51 -0.79
CA SER A 96 -23.39 -16.96 -1.96
C SER A 96 -22.48 -17.37 -3.13
N ARG A 97 -21.27 -16.82 -3.24
CA ARG A 97 -20.31 -17.13 -4.30
C ARG A 97 -18.89 -17.13 -3.77
N THR A 98 -18.27 -18.30 -3.77
CA THR A 98 -16.88 -18.45 -3.30
C THR A 98 -15.88 -17.83 -4.26
N LEU A 99 -14.70 -17.46 -3.73
CA LEU A 99 -13.60 -16.95 -4.55
C LEU A 99 -13.23 -17.93 -5.69
N GLN A 100 -13.19 -19.23 -5.40
CA GLN A 100 -12.90 -20.25 -6.41
C GLN A 100 -13.95 -20.23 -7.55
N GLN A 101 -15.25 -20.14 -7.23
CA GLN A 101 -16.30 -20.04 -8.25
C GLN A 101 -16.20 -18.77 -9.10
N VAL A 102 -15.71 -17.67 -8.53
CA VAL A 102 -15.43 -16.44 -9.29
C VAL A 102 -14.28 -16.69 -10.28
N LEU A 103 -13.21 -17.32 -9.81
CA LEU A 103 -12.04 -17.59 -10.64
C LEU A 103 -12.32 -18.63 -11.76
N ASP A 104 -13.22 -19.57 -11.51
CA ASP A 104 -13.61 -20.60 -12.49
C ASP A 104 -14.64 -20.10 -13.52
N ASP A 105 -15.19 -18.91 -13.32
CA ASP A 105 -16.14 -18.31 -14.27
C ASP A 105 -15.43 -17.95 -15.58
N PRO A 106 -15.96 -18.36 -16.75
CA PRO A 106 -15.37 -18.03 -18.05
C PRO A 106 -15.18 -16.54 -18.30
N SER A 107 -16.05 -15.69 -17.73
CA SER A 107 -15.94 -14.23 -17.85
C SER A 107 -14.69 -13.66 -17.21
N PHE A 108 -14.06 -14.39 -16.28
CA PHE A 108 -12.82 -13.97 -15.61
C PHE A 108 -11.62 -13.96 -16.58
N SER A 109 -11.67 -14.72 -17.67
CA SER A 109 -10.59 -14.79 -18.68
C SER A 109 -10.32 -13.46 -19.40
N LYS A 110 -11.26 -12.53 -19.38
CA LYS A 110 -11.09 -11.19 -19.99
C LYS A 110 -10.39 -10.18 -19.07
N MET A 111 -10.17 -10.52 -17.80
CA MET A 111 -9.50 -9.62 -16.85
C MET A 111 -8.03 -9.43 -17.22
N GLN A 112 -7.56 -8.19 -17.11
CA GLN A 112 -6.20 -7.77 -17.47
C GLN A 112 -5.38 -7.36 -16.25
N LEU A 113 -6.05 -7.17 -15.11
CA LEU A 113 -5.43 -6.79 -13.85
C LEU A 113 -6.28 -7.32 -12.69
N ILE A 114 -5.62 -7.81 -11.65
CA ILE A 114 -6.24 -8.18 -10.37
C ILE A 114 -5.69 -7.25 -9.30
N ILE A 115 -6.56 -6.62 -8.51
CA ILE A 115 -6.22 -5.86 -7.31
C ILE A 115 -6.89 -6.55 -6.13
N GLY A 116 -6.13 -6.85 -5.05
CA GLY A 116 -6.68 -7.59 -3.92
C GLY A 116 -6.30 -7.01 -2.56
N TYR A 117 -7.33 -6.74 -1.76
CA TYR A 117 -7.23 -6.59 -0.31
C TYR A 117 -7.68 -7.92 0.31
N VAL A 118 -6.72 -8.76 0.70
CA VAL A 118 -6.96 -10.20 0.92
C VAL A 118 -6.27 -10.74 2.17
N ASN A 119 -6.75 -11.87 2.66
CA ASN A 119 -6.02 -12.68 3.64
C ASN A 119 -5.09 -13.69 2.94
N VAL A 120 -4.32 -14.47 3.73
CA VAL A 120 -3.32 -15.40 3.18
C VAL A 120 -3.91 -16.51 2.32
N ALA A 121 -5.10 -17.02 2.65
CA ALA A 121 -5.76 -18.08 1.87
C ALA A 121 -6.24 -17.55 0.51
N GLU A 122 -6.87 -16.39 0.52
CA GLU A 122 -7.32 -15.69 -0.69
C GLU A 122 -6.14 -15.26 -1.57
N LEU A 123 -5.06 -14.77 -0.96
CA LEU A 123 -3.84 -14.40 -1.66
C LEU A 123 -3.30 -15.58 -2.47
N ARG A 124 -3.22 -16.78 -1.88
CA ARG A 124 -2.74 -17.98 -2.58
C ARG A 124 -3.62 -18.36 -3.77
N LEU A 125 -4.94 -18.29 -3.61
CA LEU A 125 -5.87 -18.57 -4.69
C LEU A 125 -5.71 -17.57 -5.84
N LEU A 126 -5.66 -16.27 -5.52
CA LEU A 126 -5.47 -15.23 -6.53
C LEU A 126 -4.09 -15.31 -7.20
N ALA A 127 -3.03 -15.57 -6.44
CA ALA A 127 -1.70 -15.72 -7.00
C ALA A 127 -1.59 -16.95 -7.94
N ASN A 128 -2.25 -18.06 -7.61
CA ASN A 128 -2.30 -19.20 -8.50
C ASN A 128 -3.07 -18.90 -9.79
N ALA A 129 -4.23 -18.21 -9.67
CA ALA A 129 -5.02 -17.79 -10.82
C ALA A 129 -4.27 -16.77 -11.69
N SER A 130 -3.59 -15.82 -11.09
CA SER A 130 -2.70 -14.83 -11.72
C SER A 130 -1.63 -15.53 -12.56
N LYS A 131 -0.86 -16.43 -11.95
CA LYS A 131 0.20 -17.19 -12.63
C LYS A 131 -0.31 -18.02 -13.80
N SER A 132 -1.42 -18.76 -13.61
CA SER A 132 -1.95 -19.65 -14.63
C SER A 132 -2.58 -18.95 -15.83
N ARG A 133 -2.96 -17.68 -15.68
CA ARG A 133 -3.60 -16.86 -16.71
C ARG A 133 -2.73 -15.71 -17.20
N GLU A 134 -1.53 -15.57 -16.65
CA GLU A 134 -0.61 -14.47 -16.96
C GLU A 134 -1.28 -13.08 -16.78
N ILE A 135 -2.02 -12.94 -15.65
CA ILE A 135 -2.71 -11.70 -15.29
C ILE A 135 -2.01 -11.11 -14.04
N PRO A 136 -1.49 -9.89 -14.09
CA PRO A 136 -0.87 -9.25 -12.93
C PRO A 136 -1.81 -9.17 -11.73
N PHE A 137 -1.30 -9.56 -10.55
CA PHE A 137 -2.01 -9.50 -9.28
C PHE A 137 -1.31 -8.56 -8.30
N ILE A 138 -1.96 -7.45 -7.97
CA ILE A 138 -1.50 -6.44 -7.02
C ILE A 138 -2.08 -6.75 -5.64
N ASN A 139 -1.26 -7.28 -4.74
CA ASN A 139 -1.62 -7.44 -3.33
C ASN A 139 -1.36 -6.12 -2.59
N VAL A 140 -2.42 -5.46 -2.11
CA VAL A 140 -2.36 -4.10 -1.58
C VAL A 140 -2.14 -4.02 -0.07
N ASN A 141 -2.37 -5.12 0.66
CA ASN A 141 -2.40 -5.08 2.13
C ASN A 141 -1.49 -6.08 2.82
N PHE A 142 -1.33 -7.29 2.29
CA PHE A 142 -0.65 -8.37 2.99
C PHE A 142 0.87 -8.23 2.84
N PRO A 143 1.63 -8.01 3.94
CA PRO A 143 3.05 -7.61 3.88
C PRO A 143 4.00 -8.80 3.80
N ASN A 144 3.64 -9.87 3.09
CA ASN A 144 4.51 -10.99 2.78
C ASN A 144 3.99 -11.78 1.57
N ASP A 145 4.78 -12.77 1.15
CA ASP A 145 4.48 -13.58 -0.03
C ASP A 145 3.40 -14.66 0.18
N GLY A 146 2.97 -14.89 1.42
CA GLY A 146 1.99 -15.93 1.73
C GLY A 146 2.44 -17.36 1.37
N GLY A 147 3.72 -17.57 1.07
CA GLY A 147 4.28 -18.81 0.56
C GLY A 147 4.17 -18.99 -0.97
N VAL A 148 3.84 -17.93 -1.69
CA VAL A 148 3.83 -17.90 -3.17
C VAL A 148 5.26 -17.84 -3.68
N THR A 149 5.58 -18.70 -4.64
CA THR A 149 6.92 -18.79 -5.26
C THR A 149 6.82 -18.91 -6.76
N GLY A 150 7.83 -18.41 -7.47
CA GLY A 150 7.94 -18.56 -8.93
C GLY A 150 6.75 -17.96 -9.69
N ASN A 151 6.25 -16.81 -9.24
CA ASN A 151 5.13 -16.11 -9.89
C ASN A 151 5.52 -14.68 -10.30
N PRO A 152 5.87 -14.44 -11.56
CA PRO A 152 6.25 -13.13 -12.06
C PRO A 152 5.09 -12.12 -12.09
N GLU A 153 3.84 -12.60 -12.06
CA GLU A 153 2.64 -11.76 -12.08
C GLU A 153 2.22 -11.27 -10.68
N PHE A 154 2.83 -11.81 -9.61
CA PHE A 154 2.46 -11.46 -8.24
C PHE A 154 3.26 -10.27 -7.73
N VAL A 155 2.56 -9.20 -7.33
CA VAL A 155 3.14 -7.96 -6.81
C VAL A 155 2.75 -7.74 -5.36
N ILE A 156 3.73 -7.61 -4.49
CA ILE A 156 3.55 -7.20 -3.09
C ILE A 156 3.74 -5.67 -3.02
N LEU A 157 2.64 -4.94 -2.87
CA LEU A 157 2.66 -3.48 -2.81
C LEU A 157 2.98 -2.98 -1.38
N ASN A 158 2.47 -3.65 -0.36
CA ASN A 158 2.82 -3.43 1.04
C ASN A 158 4.09 -4.21 1.37
N SER A 159 5.23 -3.54 1.32
CA SER A 159 6.57 -4.12 1.42
C SER A 159 6.75 -5.13 2.54
N THR A 160 7.55 -6.16 2.30
CA THR A 160 7.79 -7.21 3.30
C THR A 160 8.63 -6.71 4.48
N LEU A 161 8.54 -7.42 5.60
CA LEU A 161 9.31 -7.11 6.80
C LEU A 161 10.83 -7.12 6.53
N HIS A 162 11.31 -7.99 5.63
CA HIS A 162 12.71 -8.00 5.21
C HIS A 162 13.09 -6.69 4.50
N ALA A 163 12.26 -6.18 3.61
CA ALA A 163 12.51 -4.90 2.93
C ALA A 163 12.53 -3.73 3.91
N HIS A 164 11.67 -3.75 4.93
CA HIS A 164 11.71 -2.76 6.03
C HIS A 164 13.03 -2.83 6.81
N CYS A 165 13.47 -4.01 7.21
CA CYS A 165 14.77 -4.20 7.91
C CYS A 165 15.93 -3.67 7.06
N GLU A 166 15.94 -3.97 5.76
CA GLU A 166 16.97 -3.49 4.83
C GLU A 166 16.97 -1.96 4.72
N SER A 167 15.80 -1.35 4.60
CA SER A 167 15.65 0.12 4.55
C SER A 167 16.10 0.78 5.86
N ILE A 168 15.72 0.24 7.01
CA ILE A 168 16.13 0.72 8.33
C ILE A 168 17.65 0.63 8.47
N TYR A 169 18.25 -0.51 8.13
CA TYR A 169 19.68 -0.70 8.21
C TYR A 169 20.44 0.33 7.35
N LYS A 170 20.04 0.48 6.10
CA LYS A 170 20.63 1.46 5.17
C LYS A 170 20.43 2.90 5.65
N PHE A 171 19.28 3.22 6.23
CA PHE A 171 19.02 4.54 6.80
C PHE A 171 19.94 4.85 7.97
N ILE A 172 20.10 3.93 8.93
CA ILE A 172 21.01 4.07 10.06
C ILE A 172 22.45 4.21 9.56
N GLN A 173 22.86 3.39 8.59
CA GLN A 173 24.19 3.41 8.02
C GLN A 173 24.54 4.76 7.35
N ARG A 174 23.59 5.34 6.61
CA ARG A 174 23.80 6.64 5.94
C ARG A 174 23.86 7.81 6.92
N ASN A 175 23.06 7.77 7.98
CA ASN A 175 22.85 8.95 8.82
C ASN A 175 23.60 8.88 10.17
N TRP A 176 23.89 7.67 10.66
CA TRP A 176 24.35 7.46 12.04
C TRP A 176 25.40 6.36 12.20
N ALA A 177 26.20 6.07 11.19
CA ALA A 177 27.18 4.98 11.20
C ALA A 177 28.21 5.09 12.33
N THR A 178 28.53 6.31 12.77
CA THR A 178 29.51 6.59 13.84
C THR A 178 28.90 6.74 15.23
N SER A 179 27.58 6.53 15.36
CA SER A 179 26.87 6.62 16.65
C SER A 179 27.04 5.32 17.46
N ASN A 180 26.72 5.39 18.74
CA ASN A 180 26.52 4.19 19.55
C ASN A 180 25.19 3.53 19.10
N ILE A 181 25.25 2.33 18.56
CA ILE A 181 24.06 1.64 18.03
C ILE A 181 23.75 0.43 18.90
N TYR A 182 22.55 0.42 19.48
CA TYR A 182 22.01 -0.68 20.26
C TYR A 182 20.85 -1.32 19.50
N TYR A 183 20.88 -2.64 19.32
CA TYR A 183 19.75 -3.43 18.84
C TYR A 183 19.07 -4.09 20.04
N VAL A 184 17.84 -3.70 20.33
CA VAL A 184 17.09 -4.15 21.52
C VAL A 184 15.93 -5.00 21.08
N ARG A 185 15.78 -6.18 21.67
CA ARG A 185 14.69 -7.11 21.37
C ARG A 185 14.24 -7.87 22.62
N ARG A 186 13.08 -8.53 22.52
CA ARG A 186 12.69 -9.57 23.49
C ARG A 186 13.09 -10.94 22.98
N THR A 187 12.88 -11.96 23.81
CA THR A 187 13.04 -13.38 23.45
C THR A 187 11.71 -13.91 22.94
N SER A 188 11.48 -13.82 21.61
CA SER A 188 10.30 -14.35 20.93
C SER A 188 10.68 -14.84 19.55
N ALA A 189 9.87 -15.72 18.95
CA ALA A 189 10.10 -16.24 17.60
C ALA A 189 10.09 -15.14 16.53
N ASP A 190 9.23 -14.13 16.68
CA ASP A 190 9.17 -12.99 15.75
C ASP A 190 10.39 -12.09 15.89
N ASP A 191 10.85 -11.83 17.10
CA ASP A 191 12.04 -11.02 17.34
C ASP A 191 13.32 -11.77 16.92
N ASP A 192 13.36 -13.11 17.03
CA ASP A 192 14.44 -13.95 16.48
C ASP A 192 14.50 -13.86 14.95
N ARG A 193 13.33 -13.87 14.28
CA ARG A 193 13.26 -13.68 12.83
C ARG A 193 13.76 -12.29 12.41
N LEU A 194 13.39 -11.23 13.11
CA LEU A 194 13.89 -9.88 12.88
C LEU A 194 15.42 -9.82 13.04
N ARG A 195 15.94 -10.40 14.11
CA ARG A 195 17.38 -10.49 14.33
C ARG A 195 18.09 -11.20 13.17
N ALA A 196 17.50 -12.31 12.67
CA ALA A 196 18.05 -13.04 11.54
C ALA A 196 18.11 -12.18 10.27
N TYR A 197 17.06 -11.39 10.00
CA TYR A 197 17.07 -10.46 8.87
C TYR A 197 18.17 -9.40 8.99
N PHE A 198 18.31 -8.75 10.13
CA PHE A 198 19.38 -7.77 10.32
C PHE A 198 20.79 -8.38 10.23
N ALA A 199 20.99 -9.58 10.76
CA ALA A 199 22.26 -10.30 10.64
C ALA A 199 22.59 -10.70 9.19
N GLU A 200 21.57 -11.11 8.43
CA GLU A 200 21.73 -11.41 6.99
C GLU A 200 22.08 -10.15 6.20
N ILE A 201 21.39 -9.03 6.45
CA ILE A 201 21.63 -7.74 5.79
C ILE A 201 23.05 -7.25 6.10
N GLU A 202 23.47 -7.34 7.35
CA GLU A 202 24.83 -6.97 7.79
C GLU A 202 25.88 -7.78 7.05
N LYS A 203 25.72 -9.11 6.99
CA LYS A 203 26.62 -10.03 6.29
C LYS A 203 26.71 -9.74 4.78
N ASN A 204 25.60 -9.30 4.17
CA ASN A 204 25.50 -9.06 2.73
C ASN A 204 25.81 -7.60 2.35
N THR A 205 26.11 -6.74 3.34
CA THR A 205 26.46 -5.36 3.10
C THR A 205 27.87 -5.24 2.52
N ALA A 206 28.01 -4.59 1.37
CA ALA A 206 29.29 -4.38 0.70
C ALA A 206 30.18 -3.31 1.37
N SER A 207 29.59 -2.45 2.18
CA SER A 207 30.27 -1.40 2.96
C SER A 207 30.56 -1.86 4.40
N VAL A 208 31.17 -0.98 5.19
CA VAL A 208 31.49 -1.29 6.60
C VAL A 208 30.19 -1.60 7.36
N PRO A 209 30.10 -2.77 8.02
CA PRO A 209 28.94 -3.12 8.84
C PRO A 209 28.72 -2.14 10.00
N LEU A 210 27.47 -2.02 10.44
CA LEU A 210 27.13 -1.20 11.60
C LEU A 210 27.64 -1.87 12.89
N PRO A 211 28.31 -1.13 13.81
CA PRO A 211 28.80 -1.68 15.09
C PRO A 211 27.64 -1.85 16.09
N MET A 212 26.67 -2.73 15.78
CA MET A 212 25.49 -2.93 16.61
C MET A 212 25.79 -3.72 17.88
N LYS A 213 25.39 -3.19 19.02
CA LYS A 213 25.42 -3.88 20.33
C LYS A 213 24.09 -4.58 20.52
N TRP A 214 24.08 -5.91 20.51
CA TRP A 214 22.87 -6.74 20.58
C TRP A 214 22.43 -6.96 22.04
N ILE A 215 21.21 -6.55 22.39
CA ILE A 215 20.62 -6.66 23.72
C ILE A 215 19.33 -7.46 23.63
N SER A 216 19.23 -8.53 24.43
CA SER A 216 17.99 -9.25 24.67
C SER A 216 17.42 -8.85 26.03
N VAL A 217 16.14 -8.48 26.05
CA VAL A 217 15.44 -8.03 27.25
C VAL A 217 14.48 -9.13 27.70
N ASP A 218 14.69 -9.64 28.89
CA ASP A 218 13.81 -10.68 29.45
C ASP A 218 12.67 -10.05 30.28
N ASN A 219 12.99 -9.30 31.34
CA ASN A 219 11.99 -8.78 32.28
C ASN A 219 12.17 -7.32 32.70
N SER A 220 13.36 -6.73 32.56
CA SER A 220 13.63 -5.37 33.04
C SER A 220 13.86 -4.40 31.88
N LEU A 221 13.15 -3.26 31.91
CA LEU A 221 13.34 -2.14 31.00
C LEU A 221 14.10 -0.98 31.71
N ASP A 222 15.01 -1.32 32.63
CA ASP A 222 15.85 -0.30 33.27
C ASP A 222 16.92 0.21 32.28
N PRO A 223 16.84 1.48 31.86
CA PRO A 223 17.79 2.03 30.89
C PRO A 223 19.25 1.99 31.36
N ALA A 224 19.51 2.10 32.67
CA ALA A 224 20.87 2.05 33.21
C ALA A 224 21.52 0.68 33.01
N GLN A 225 20.72 -0.40 33.06
CA GLN A 225 21.19 -1.76 32.81
C GLN A 225 21.29 -2.05 31.32
N LEU A 226 20.31 -1.57 30.52
CA LEU A 226 20.26 -1.84 29.09
C LEU A 226 21.30 -1.04 28.30
N PHE A 227 21.61 0.19 28.72
CA PHE A 227 22.47 1.12 27.98
C PHE A 227 23.59 1.68 28.88
N PRO A 228 24.50 0.84 29.41
CA PRO A 228 25.54 1.28 30.36
C PRO A 228 26.55 2.25 29.72
N GLY A 229 26.52 2.45 28.42
CA GLY A 229 27.42 3.37 27.70
C GLY A 229 26.73 4.63 27.18
N LEU A 230 25.61 5.08 27.78
CA LEU A 230 25.02 6.38 27.43
C LEU A 230 25.99 7.51 27.79
N ASP A 231 26.25 8.39 26.82
CA ASP A 231 27.11 9.56 26.94
C ASP A 231 26.37 10.77 26.36
N SER A 232 26.37 11.88 27.11
CA SER A 232 25.71 13.12 26.67
C SER A 232 26.37 13.77 25.45
N ASN A 233 27.63 13.42 25.16
CA ASN A 233 28.39 13.94 24.02
C ASN A 233 28.32 13.03 22.79
N VAL A 234 27.79 11.82 22.93
CA VAL A 234 27.74 10.82 21.84
C VAL A 234 26.33 10.48 21.52
N LYS A 235 25.97 10.64 20.22
CA LYS A 235 24.66 10.25 19.73
C LYS A 235 24.46 8.75 19.88
N THR A 236 23.31 8.36 20.44
CA THR A 236 22.91 6.96 20.62
C THR A 236 21.73 6.65 19.72
N VAL A 237 21.81 5.56 18.98
CA VAL A 237 20.71 5.01 18.17
C VAL A 237 20.22 3.72 18.82
N ILE A 238 18.94 3.66 19.12
CA ILE A 238 18.31 2.47 19.71
C ILE A 238 17.36 1.89 18.68
N LEU A 239 17.78 0.81 18.03
CA LEU A 239 16.97 0.05 17.09
C LEU A 239 16.18 -1.03 17.85
N VAL A 240 14.86 -0.89 17.86
CA VAL A 240 13.97 -1.80 18.57
C VAL A 240 13.48 -2.89 17.61
N GLY A 241 14.10 -4.06 17.68
CA GLY A 241 13.82 -5.22 16.82
C GLY A 241 12.66 -6.06 17.35
N SER A 242 11.48 -5.46 17.51
CA SER A 242 10.26 -6.13 17.93
C SER A 242 9.04 -5.55 17.24
N LEU A 243 8.10 -6.42 16.83
CA LEU A 243 6.80 -6.03 16.27
C LEU A 243 5.77 -5.73 17.37
N ASP A 244 6.09 -6.01 18.63
CA ASP A 244 5.20 -5.75 19.76
C ASP A 244 5.16 -4.25 20.09
N GLU A 245 4.01 -3.63 19.78
CA GLU A 245 3.77 -2.21 20.04
C GLU A 245 3.83 -1.87 21.54
N ASN A 246 3.37 -2.77 22.42
CA ASN A 246 3.40 -2.54 23.87
C ASN A 246 4.83 -2.51 24.39
N PHE A 247 5.70 -3.40 23.90
CA PHE A 247 7.12 -3.38 24.21
C PHE A 247 7.76 -2.06 23.75
N GLY A 248 7.47 -1.64 22.50
CA GLY A 248 7.96 -0.38 21.96
C GLY A 248 7.52 0.83 22.79
N LYS A 249 6.24 0.90 23.17
CA LYS A 249 5.68 1.95 24.02
C LYS A 249 6.35 1.98 25.40
N ALA A 250 6.47 0.81 26.04
CA ALA A 250 7.06 0.70 27.37
C ALA A 250 8.54 1.13 27.40
N LEU A 251 9.32 0.71 26.39
CA LEU A 251 10.71 1.12 26.26
C LEU A 251 10.84 2.64 26.02
N CYS A 252 10.07 3.19 25.09
CA CYS A 252 10.05 4.62 24.81
C CYS A 252 9.68 5.45 26.05
N ALA A 253 8.70 5.01 26.85
CA ALA A 253 8.31 5.68 28.09
C ALA A 253 9.46 5.71 29.12
N LYS A 254 10.29 4.66 29.18
CA LYS A 254 11.47 4.62 30.04
C LYS A 254 12.63 5.49 29.52
N LEU A 255 12.73 5.67 28.21
CA LEU A 255 13.78 6.49 27.57
C LEU A 255 13.44 7.98 27.54
N GLN A 256 12.15 8.34 27.58
CA GLN A 256 11.70 9.72 27.48
C GLN A 256 12.35 10.65 28.50
N PRO A 257 12.42 10.34 29.81
CA PRO A 257 13.07 11.23 30.76
C PRO A 257 14.57 11.47 30.50
N LEU A 258 15.22 10.52 29.83
CA LEU A 258 16.63 10.56 29.50
C LEU A 258 16.97 11.36 28.25
N SER A 259 15.95 11.56 27.34
CA SER A 259 16.14 12.17 26.03
C SER A 259 16.66 13.60 26.09
N ARG A 260 16.43 14.31 27.21
CA ARG A 260 16.92 15.68 27.43
C ARG A 260 18.41 15.74 27.79
N THR A 261 18.92 14.67 28.38
CA THR A 261 20.33 14.58 28.79
C THR A 261 21.18 13.88 27.75
N TYR A 262 20.63 12.86 27.12
CA TYR A 262 21.34 12.01 26.15
C TYR A 262 20.75 12.17 24.76
N PRO A 263 21.53 12.57 23.74
CA PRO A 263 21.06 12.71 22.37
C PRO A 263 20.79 11.33 21.79
N MET A 264 19.50 10.95 21.71
CA MET A 264 19.10 9.62 21.25
C MET A 264 18.12 9.65 20.07
N LYS A 265 18.20 8.63 19.24
CA LYS A 265 17.29 8.34 18.13
C LYS A 265 16.72 6.95 18.34
N ILE A 266 15.39 6.83 18.37
CA ILE A 266 14.70 5.56 18.54
C ILE A 266 14.18 5.11 17.19
N VAL A 267 14.54 3.92 16.76
CA VAL A 267 14.09 3.36 15.48
C VAL A 267 13.28 2.10 15.77
N GLY A 268 12.02 2.11 15.38
CA GLY A 268 11.10 0.98 15.54
C GLY A 268 10.78 0.26 14.24
N MET A 269 10.00 -0.81 14.37
CA MET A 269 9.48 -1.60 13.25
C MET A 269 8.25 -0.94 12.62
N PRO A 270 7.81 -1.37 11.41
CA PRO A 270 6.68 -0.75 10.70
C PRO A 270 5.35 -0.73 11.49
N THR A 271 5.16 -1.63 12.45
CA THR A 271 3.98 -1.62 13.35
C THR A 271 3.85 -0.33 14.17
N TRP A 272 4.93 0.44 14.31
CA TRP A 272 4.92 1.70 15.07
C TRP A 272 4.15 2.82 14.38
N ASP A 273 3.80 2.65 13.12
CA ASP A 273 2.89 3.56 12.42
C ASP A 273 1.52 3.65 13.12
N ALA A 274 1.02 2.53 13.62
CA ALA A 274 -0.26 2.44 14.32
C ALA A 274 -0.27 3.04 15.73
N ILE A 275 0.92 3.35 16.32
CA ILE A 275 1.01 3.85 17.70
C ILE A 275 0.71 5.36 17.74
N SER A 276 -0.54 5.70 18.00
CA SER A 276 -0.99 7.10 18.13
C SER A 276 -0.44 7.78 19.37
N GLU A 277 -0.17 7.03 20.44
CA GLU A 277 0.36 7.53 21.72
C GLU A 277 1.69 8.26 21.58
N PHE A 278 2.51 7.90 20.58
CA PHE A 278 3.77 8.62 20.31
C PHE A 278 3.59 10.10 19.91
N ASN A 279 2.37 10.52 19.61
CA ASN A 279 2.05 11.92 19.36
C ASN A 279 1.65 12.70 20.63
N THR A 280 1.64 12.04 21.80
CA THR A 280 1.23 12.65 23.07
C THR A 280 2.42 13.28 23.82
N PRO A 281 2.18 14.18 24.78
CA PRO A 281 3.24 14.77 25.61
C PRO A 281 4.08 13.76 26.39
N ALA A 282 3.55 12.56 26.67
CA ALA A 282 4.28 11.49 27.36
C ALA A 282 5.54 11.00 26.60
N TYR A 283 5.62 11.29 25.30
CA TYR A 283 6.75 10.95 24.44
C TYR A 283 7.43 12.19 23.82
N ALA A 284 7.15 13.36 24.39
CA ALA A 284 7.79 14.61 23.95
C ALA A 284 9.31 14.50 24.04
N ASP A 285 10.01 15.21 23.18
CA ASP A 285 11.48 15.27 23.06
C ASP A 285 12.14 13.95 22.57
N LEU A 286 11.39 12.84 22.45
CA LEU A 286 11.89 11.65 21.76
C LEU A 286 11.78 11.83 20.23
N GLU A 287 12.87 11.55 19.53
CA GLU A 287 12.86 11.39 18.09
C GLU A 287 12.67 9.92 17.74
N ILE A 288 11.44 9.58 17.30
CA ILE A 288 11.03 8.22 16.97
C ILE A 288 10.98 8.07 15.46
N TYR A 289 11.60 7.01 14.94
CA TYR A 289 11.65 6.70 13.51
C TYR A 289 11.09 5.32 13.24
N TYR A 290 10.41 5.16 12.13
CA TYR A 290 9.95 3.86 11.58
C TYR A 290 9.80 3.97 10.07
N THR A 291 9.51 2.86 9.39
CA THR A 291 9.35 2.83 7.94
C THR A 291 7.95 2.44 7.52
N THR A 292 7.44 3.05 6.43
CA THR A 292 6.17 2.72 5.81
C THR A 292 6.27 2.81 4.28
N PRO A 293 5.60 1.95 3.51
CA PRO A 293 5.51 2.09 2.05
C PRO A 293 4.47 3.14 1.62
N PHE A 294 3.63 3.60 2.55
CA PHE A 294 2.53 4.52 2.27
C PHE A 294 2.61 5.74 3.19
N PHE A 295 3.07 6.84 2.64
CA PHE A 295 3.09 8.11 3.34
C PHE A 295 2.13 9.10 2.68
N ILE A 296 1.17 9.60 3.45
CA ILE A 296 0.24 10.62 3.00
C ILE A 296 0.66 11.97 3.55
N ASN A 297 1.13 12.84 2.66
CA ASN A 297 1.48 14.20 3.04
C ASN A 297 0.21 15.04 3.22
N PRO A 298 -0.13 15.50 4.43
CA PRO A 298 -1.36 16.26 4.67
C PRO A 298 -1.41 17.62 3.95
N MET A 299 -0.27 18.11 3.47
CA MET A 299 -0.17 19.37 2.71
C MET A 299 -0.29 19.18 1.19
N ASP A 300 -0.44 17.95 0.73
CA ASP A 300 -0.68 17.67 -0.68
C ASP A 300 -2.07 18.16 -1.10
N SER A 301 -2.17 18.84 -2.24
CA SER A 301 -3.42 19.43 -2.73
C SER A 301 -4.50 18.39 -3.03
N LEU A 302 -4.10 17.23 -3.55
CA LEU A 302 -5.02 16.13 -3.82
C LEU A 302 -5.52 15.49 -2.51
N VAL A 303 -4.62 15.33 -1.52
CA VAL A 303 -4.99 14.85 -0.17
C VAL A 303 -6.00 15.79 0.46
N MET A 304 -5.74 17.11 0.42
CA MET A 304 -6.69 18.11 0.94
C MET A 304 -8.05 18.08 0.22
N SER A 305 -8.05 17.90 -1.09
CA SER A 305 -9.29 17.78 -1.88
C SER A 305 -10.11 16.55 -1.48
N ILE A 306 -9.46 15.38 -1.31
CA ILE A 306 -10.13 14.15 -0.84
C ILE A 306 -10.67 14.34 0.58
N GLN A 307 -9.91 14.97 1.47
CA GLN A 307 -10.37 15.26 2.84
C GLN A 307 -11.60 16.17 2.85
N GLN A 308 -11.60 17.19 2.01
CA GLN A 308 -12.74 18.10 1.90
C GLN A 308 -13.99 17.39 1.35
N TYR A 309 -13.82 16.55 0.32
CA TYR A 309 -14.89 15.72 -0.22
C TYR A 309 -15.49 14.79 0.86
N TYR A 310 -14.63 14.09 1.59
CA TYR A 310 -15.02 13.17 2.66
C TYR A 310 -15.76 13.89 3.79
N LYS A 311 -15.24 15.04 4.22
CA LYS A 311 -15.90 15.88 5.25
C LYS A 311 -17.28 16.33 4.80
N GLY A 312 -17.45 16.73 3.55
CA GLY A 312 -18.73 17.19 3.02
C GLY A 312 -19.75 16.08 2.81
N ARG A 313 -19.29 14.85 2.46
CA ARG A 313 -20.19 13.76 2.10
C ARG A 313 -20.46 12.78 3.24
N PHE A 314 -19.45 12.47 4.04
CA PHE A 314 -19.51 11.44 5.09
C PHE A 314 -19.35 11.98 6.50
N TYR A 315 -19.14 13.30 6.66
CA TYR A 315 -18.88 13.96 7.94
C TYR A 315 -17.73 13.32 8.74
N SER A 316 -16.79 12.70 8.04
CA SER A 316 -15.65 11.97 8.59
C SER A 316 -14.34 12.36 7.91
N ARG A 317 -13.23 11.77 8.37
CA ARG A 317 -11.93 11.87 7.70
C ARG A 317 -11.68 10.58 6.93
N PRO A 318 -11.11 10.65 5.72
CA PRO A 318 -10.69 9.46 5.00
C PRO A 318 -9.58 8.74 5.78
N SER A 319 -9.65 7.41 5.84
CA SER A 319 -8.57 6.60 6.38
C SER A 319 -7.48 6.33 5.33
N ASP A 320 -6.40 5.68 5.75
CA ASP A 320 -5.33 5.24 4.86
C ASP A 320 -5.84 4.30 3.77
N MET A 321 -6.92 3.55 4.03
CA MET A 321 -7.51 2.65 3.04
C MET A 321 -8.15 3.39 1.87
N VAL A 322 -8.76 4.55 2.10
CA VAL A 322 -9.28 5.40 1.03
C VAL A 322 -8.16 5.86 0.11
N TYR A 323 -7.07 6.39 0.68
CA TYR A 323 -5.92 6.82 -0.11
C TYR A 323 -5.27 5.66 -0.85
N ARG A 324 -5.19 4.49 -0.23
CA ARG A 324 -4.63 3.28 -0.83
C ARG A 324 -5.49 2.78 -2.00
N GLY A 325 -6.81 2.75 -1.84
CA GLY A 325 -7.76 2.42 -2.92
C GLY A 325 -7.67 3.39 -4.08
N TYR A 326 -7.61 4.68 -3.78
CA TYR A 326 -7.45 5.73 -4.78
C TYR A 326 -6.13 5.60 -5.54
N GLU A 327 -5.02 5.56 -4.82
CA GLU A 327 -3.67 5.53 -5.40
C GLU A 327 -3.43 4.29 -6.24
N THR A 328 -3.75 3.11 -5.70
CA THR A 328 -3.55 1.84 -6.42
C THR A 328 -4.36 1.81 -7.70
N THR A 329 -5.64 2.16 -7.65
CA THR A 329 -6.53 2.13 -8.82
C THR A 329 -6.10 3.15 -9.87
N LEU A 330 -5.76 4.38 -9.45
CA LEU A 330 -5.33 5.42 -10.38
C LEU A 330 -4.00 5.09 -11.04
N HIS A 331 -3.01 4.65 -10.26
CA HIS A 331 -1.67 4.30 -10.74
C HIS A 331 -1.73 3.17 -11.77
N PHE A 332 -2.27 2.01 -11.38
CA PHE A 332 -2.30 0.83 -12.25
C PHE A 332 -3.32 0.98 -13.40
N GLY A 333 -4.40 1.75 -13.20
CA GLY A 333 -5.34 2.09 -14.27
C GLY A 333 -4.69 2.93 -15.37
N GLN A 334 -3.87 3.91 -15.00
CA GLN A 334 -3.11 4.72 -15.98
C GLN A 334 -2.03 3.88 -16.67
N LEU A 335 -1.32 3.05 -15.92
CA LEU A 335 -0.30 2.17 -16.48
C LEU A 335 -0.91 1.15 -17.46
N LEU A 336 -2.04 0.54 -17.11
CA LEU A 336 -2.76 -0.40 -17.96
C LEU A 336 -3.22 0.25 -19.27
N ALA A 337 -3.69 1.50 -19.22
CA ALA A 337 -4.09 2.25 -20.41
C ALA A 337 -2.90 2.62 -21.30
N GLU A 338 -1.78 3.08 -20.71
CA GLU A 338 -0.56 3.42 -21.46
C GLU A 338 0.01 2.19 -22.16
N GLN A 339 -0.01 1.04 -21.50
CA GLN A 339 0.48 -0.24 -22.01
C GLN A 339 -0.56 -1.01 -22.83
N LYS A 340 -1.68 -0.36 -23.18
CA LYS A 340 -2.74 -0.92 -24.02
C LYS A 340 -3.29 -2.27 -23.51
N GLY A 341 -3.34 -2.43 -22.18
CA GLY A 341 -3.91 -3.60 -21.53
C GLY A 341 -2.94 -4.74 -21.23
N ILE A 342 -1.66 -4.58 -21.53
CA ILE A 342 -0.62 -5.61 -21.29
C ILE A 342 0.44 -5.02 -20.38
N LEU A 343 0.52 -5.48 -19.12
CA LEU A 343 1.47 -4.97 -18.13
C LEU A 343 2.80 -5.76 -18.07
N ASP A 344 2.96 -6.78 -18.91
CA ASP A 344 4.16 -7.60 -18.92
C ASP A 344 5.44 -6.74 -19.08
N GLY A 345 6.39 -6.92 -18.16
CA GLY A 345 7.65 -6.18 -18.12
C GLY A 345 7.55 -4.70 -17.74
N SER A 346 6.34 -4.11 -17.71
CA SER A 346 6.14 -2.67 -17.46
C SER A 346 5.63 -2.33 -16.05
N ILE A 347 5.21 -3.32 -15.28
CA ILE A 347 4.59 -3.15 -13.96
C ILE A 347 5.49 -2.42 -12.93
N GLY A 348 6.79 -2.46 -13.14
CA GLY A 348 7.79 -1.75 -12.35
C GLY A 348 8.11 -0.33 -12.84
N GLU A 349 7.43 0.18 -13.85
CA GLU A 349 7.67 1.52 -14.36
C GLU A 349 7.26 2.58 -13.32
N ARG A 350 8.20 3.48 -13.00
CA ARG A 350 8.01 4.54 -11.99
C ARG A 350 7.31 5.78 -12.56
N LYS A 351 6.21 5.53 -13.29
CA LYS A 351 5.34 6.57 -13.85
C LYS A 351 4.11 6.76 -12.96
N PHE A 352 3.36 7.81 -13.22
CA PHE A 352 2.05 8.07 -12.61
C PHE A 352 2.05 8.08 -11.07
N LYS A 353 3.08 8.71 -10.47
CA LYS A 353 3.07 8.99 -9.04
C LYS A 353 1.77 9.68 -8.64
N VAL A 354 1.12 9.16 -7.59
CA VAL A 354 -0.06 9.77 -6.97
C VAL A 354 0.35 10.41 -5.65
N PHE A 355 0.35 9.66 -4.56
CA PHE A 355 0.88 10.11 -3.26
C PHE A 355 2.30 9.58 -3.05
N ASN A 356 2.51 8.31 -3.41
CA ASN A 356 3.75 7.59 -3.20
C ASN A 356 4.42 7.22 -4.53
N ASP A 357 5.74 7.07 -4.48
CA ASP A 357 6.47 6.42 -5.56
C ASP A 357 6.46 4.91 -5.30
N PHE A 358 6.04 4.12 -6.27
CA PHE A 358 6.23 2.68 -6.23
C PHE A 358 7.54 2.32 -6.93
N ASP A 359 8.39 1.54 -6.25
CA ASP A 359 9.63 0.99 -6.78
C ASP A 359 9.53 -0.53 -6.80
N ILE A 360 8.74 -1.03 -7.75
CA ILE A 360 8.43 -2.45 -7.86
C ILE A 360 9.61 -3.16 -8.53
N GLN A 361 10.27 -4.05 -7.79
CA GLN A 361 11.47 -4.76 -8.21
C GLN A 361 11.29 -6.26 -8.11
N PRO A 362 12.00 -7.06 -8.95
CA PRO A 362 11.97 -8.50 -8.87
C PRO A 362 12.69 -9.01 -7.62
N VAL A 363 12.11 -10.05 -7.01
CA VAL A 363 12.68 -10.80 -5.90
C VAL A 363 13.03 -12.20 -6.39
N PHE A 364 14.29 -12.59 -6.22
CA PHE A 364 14.82 -13.88 -6.70
C PHE A 364 15.10 -14.84 -5.55
N THR A 365 15.04 -16.17 -5.83
CA THR A 365 15.63 -17.18 -4.93
C THR A 365 17.14 -16.97 -4.83
N ASN A 366 17.68 -17.22 -3.63
CA ASN A 366 19.11 -17.06 -3.32
C ASN A 366 19.59 -15.61 -3.34
N ARG A 367 19.16 -14.85 -2.35
CA ARG A 367 19.86 -13.63 -1.90
C ARG A 367 21.25 -13.93 -1.31
N ALA A 368 21.62 -15.23 -1.25
CA ALA A 368 22.89 -15.66 -0.68
C ALA A 368 24.09 -15.17 -1.52
N THR A 369 25.05 -14.67 -0.86
CA THR A 369 26.19 -13.82 -1.16
C THR A 369 27.19 -14.33 -2.20
N LYS A 370 27.05 -15.52 -2.72
CA LYS A 370 27.90 -16.06 -3.82
C LYS A 370 27.06 -17.01 -4.66
N MET A 371 26.70 -16.55 -5.86
CA MET A 371 26.23 -17.47 -6.89
C MET A 371 27.30 -18.53 -7.13
N GLN A 372 26.96 -19.79 -6.90
CA GLN A 372 27.78 -20.88 -7.45
C GLN A 372 27.61 -20.86 -8.97
N ALA A 373 28.71 -21.04 -9.69
CA ALA A 373 28.69 -21.09 -11.15
C ALA A 373 27.69 -22.17 -11.61
N GLY A 374 26.65 -21.76 -12.38
CA GLY A 374 25.58 -22.62 -12.88
C GLY A 374 24.24 -22.55 -12.15
N GLN A 375 24.08 -21.75 -11.07
CA GLN A 375 22.78 -21.51 -10.46
C GLN A 375 21.98 -20.45 -11.23
N THR A 376 20.80 -20.84 -11.69
CA THR A 376 19.85 -19.90 -12.31
C THR A 376 19.04 -19.21 -11.22
N LEU A 377 19.03 -17.87 -11.24
CA LEU A 377 18.15 -17.08 -10.39
C LEU A 377 16.70 -17.29 -10.85
N THR A 378 15.86 -17.80 -9.97
CA THR A 378 14.44 -17.95 -10.26
C THR A 378 13.69 -16.77 -9.64
N LEU A 379 12.97 -16.01 -10.48
CA LEU A 379 12.08 -14.94 -10.05
C LEU A 379 10.97 -15.53 -9.17
N GLN A 380 10.80 -14.99 -7.97
CA GLN A 380 9.78 -15.46 -7.02
C GLN A 380 8.50 -14.64 -7.12
N TYR A 381 8.62 -13.31 -7.08
CA TYR A 381 7.55 -12.34 -7.16
C TYR A 381 8.15 -10.94 -7.37
N LEU A 382 7.29 -9.97 -7.56
CA LEU A 382 7.64 -8.55 -7.59
C LEU A 382 7.29 -7.88 -6.25
N GLU A 383 8.09 -6.92 -5.80
CA GLU A 383 7.88 -6.25 -4.52
C GLU A 383 8.18 -4.76 -4.60
N ASN A 384 7.31 -3.94 -4.03
CA ASN A 384 7.61 -2.51 -3.82
C ASN A 384 8.76 -2.36 -2.80
N LYS A 385 9.88 -1.82 -3.26
CA LYS A 385 11.08 -1.55 -2.43
C LYS A 385 11.14 -0.13 -1.92
N LYS A 386 10.23 0.76 -2.36
CA LYS A 386 10.18 2.12 -1.85
C LYS A 386 9.57 2.15 -0.46
N LEU A 387 10.37 2.63 0.49
CA LEU A 387 9.96 2.86 1.87
C LEU A 387 10.31 4.29 2.27
N TYR A 388 9.40 4.92 2.95
CA TYR A 388 9.59 6.23 3.57
C TYR A 388 10.02 6.01 5.02
N VAL A 389 11.03 6.73 5.44
CA VAL A 389 11.38 6.80 6.87
C VAL A 389 10.59 7.94 7.48
N ILE A 390 9.76 7.62 8.43
CA ILE A 390 8.91 8.58 9.15
C ILE A 390 9.60 8.96 10.45
N LYS A 391 9.61 10.25 10.74
CA LYS A 391 10.07 10.81 12.02
C LYS A 391 8.85 11.35 12.75
N LYS A 392 8.65 10.89 13.98
CA LYS A 392 7.70 11.47 14.96
C LYS A 392 8.48 12.20 16.04
N VAL A 393 8.13 13.45 16.27
CA VAL A 393 8.70 14.26 17.36
C VAL A 393 7.72 15.37 17.75
N ASN A 394 7.42 15.51 19.04
CA ASN A 394 6.55 16.56 19.57
C ASN A 394 5.19 16.67 18.83
N GLY A 395 4.57 15.54 18.53
CA GLY A 395 3.31 15.47 17.80
C GLY A 395 3.39 15.77 16.29
N THR A 396 4.60 16.06 15.78
CA THR A 396 4.81 16.28 14.35
C THR A 396 5.27 15.00 13.67
N VAL A 397 4.67 14.69 12.52
CA VAL A 397 4.98 13.53 11.68
C VAL A 397 5.51 14.02 10.34
N VAL A 398 6.74 13.67 10.01
CA VAL A 398 7.38 14.08 8.75
C VAL A 398 8.11 12.92 8.10
N ALA A 399 8.12 12.87 6.76
CA ALA A 399 9.01 11.96 6.05
C ALA A 399 10.45 12.49 6.18
N SER A 400 11.35 11.61 6.63
CA SER A 400 12.78 11.86 6.70
C SER A 400 13.43 11.09 5.53
N TYR A 401 14.07 11.78 4.62
CA TYR A 401 14.69 11.18 3.42
C TYR A 401 16.13 10.75 3.68
#